data_70e37fdb3ffb3e2a7c5438df6a017391
#
_entry.id   70e37fdb3ffb3e2a7c5438df6a017391
#
_cell.length_a   1.000
_cell.length_b   1.000
_cell.length_c   1.000
_cell.angle_alpha   90.00
_cell.angle_beta   90.00
_cell.angle_gamma   90.00
#
_symmetry.space_group_name_H-M   'P 1'
#
loop_
_entity.id
_entity.type
_entity.pdbx_description
1 polymer ?
#
loop_
_entity_poly.entity_id
_entity_poly.type
_entity_poly.pdbx_seq_one_letter_code
_entity_poly.pdbx_strand_id
1 'polypeptide(L)'
;MKVKEENEKVDLKLNIQKTKIMASVLITSWQIDGETVKTVRNFILGGSKISADGDCSHETKRHLLLGRKAMTNLDSILKSRDITSPTKVRLVKAMVFPVVMYRCKSRTIKKAEHQRVYAFKLWYWRRLLRVPLTARRSIVKEISPIPIHWKD
;
A
#
# COMPACT_ATOMS: atom_id res chain seq x y z
N MET A 1 -18.91 23.82 -15.64
CA MET A 1 -18.32 22.79 -14.73
C MET A 1 -17.26 23.47 -13.89
N LYS A 2 -17.49 23.64 -12.58
CA LYS A 2 -16.66 24.46 -11.68
C LYS A 2 -15.14 24.20 -11.76
N VAL A 3 -14.71 22.96 -11.94
CA VAL A 3 -13.27 22.61 -12.01
C VAL A 3 -12.60 23.23 -13.25
N LYS A 4 -13.28 23.31 -14.37
CA LYS A 4 -12.74 23.91 -15.59
C LYS A 4 -12.60 25.43 -15.43
N GLU A 5 -13.64 26.08 -14.92
CA GLU A 5 -13.67 27.54 -14.68
C GLU A 5 -12.56 27.97 -13.71
N GLU A 6 -12.32 27.22 -12.66
CA GLU A 6 -11.23 27.48 -11.70
C GLU A 6 -9.84 27.23 -12.31
N ASN A 7 -9.69 26.22 -13.17
CA ASN A 7 -8.42 25.95 -13.84
C ASN A 7 -8.06 27.02 -14.86
N GLU A 8 -9.05 27.53 -15.60
CA GLU A 8 -8.86 28.59 -16.58
C GLU A 8 -8.40 29.93 -15.94
N LYS A 9 -8.80 30.20 -14.68
CA LYS A 9 -8.33 31.37 -13.93
C LYS A 9 -6.81 31.36 -13.64
N VAL A 10 -6.18 30.18 -13.69
CA VAL A 10 -4.74 29.98 -13.42
C VAL A 10 -3.99 29.43 -14.65
N ASP A 11 -4.52 29.67 -15.85
CA ASP A 11 -3.96 29.25 -17.15
C ASP A 11 -3.71 27.73 -17.28
N LEU A 12 -4.44 26.91 -16.53
CA LEU A 12 -4.37 25.46 -16.64
C LEU A 12 -5.46 24.93 -17.56
N LYS A 13 -5.06 24.14 -18.57
CA LYS A 13 -6.00 23.45 -19.46
C LYS A 13 -6.26 22.02 -19.03
N LEU A 14 -7.54 21.64 -18.95
CA LEU A 14 -7.93 20.26 -18.64
C LEU A 14 -7.54 19.34 -19.80
N ASN A 15 -6.71 18.34 -19.51
CA ASN A 15 -6.36 17.31 -20.49
C ASN A 15 -7.40 16.19 -20.47
N ILE A 16 -8.32 16.20 -21.43
CA ILE A 16 -9.45 15.26 -21.50
C ILE A 16 -8.98 13.82 -21.71
N GLN A 17 -7.92 13.60 -22.49
CA GLN A 17 -7.38 12.24 -22.70
C GLN A 17 -6.81 11.60 -21.43
N LYS A 18 -6.22 12.42 -20.54
CA LYS A 18 -5.72 11.97 -19.24
C LYS A 18 -6.81 11.96 -18.16
N THR A 19 -7.91 12.68 -18.37
CA THR A 19 -9.04 12.72 -17.46
C THR A 19 -9.83 11.42 -17.57
N LYS A 20 -10.20 10.85 -16.44
CA LYS A 20 -11.00 9.62 -16.36
C LYS A 20 -12.10 9.80 -15.34
N ILE A 21 -13.25 9.22 -15.62
CA ILE A 21 -14.38 9.24 -14.71
C ILE A 21 -14.52 7.86 -14.06
N MET A 22 -14.69 7.87 -12.76
CA MET A 22 -14.97 6.69 -11.99
C MET A 22 -16.27 6.91 -11.20
N ALA A 23 -17.22 6.03 -11.36
CA ALA A 23 -18.50 6.08 -10.65
C ALA A 23 -18.85 4.70 -10.09
N SER A 24 -19.57 4.71 -8.98
CA SER A 24 -20.13 3.49 -8.35
C SER A 24 -21.31 2.91 -9.13
N VAL A 25 -21.93 3.71 -9.99
CA VAL A 25 -23.06 3.33 -10.85
C VAL A 25 -22.58 3.21 -12.29
N LEU A 26 -23.21 2.36 -13.09
CA LEU A 26 -22.92 2.21 -14.51
C LEU A 26 -23.27 3.52 -15.23
N ILE A 27 -22.24 4.29 -15.59
CA ILE A 27 -22.35 5.45 -16.48
C ILE A 27 -21.92 4.98 -17.87
N THR A 28 -22.80 5.09 -18.85
CA THR A 28 -22.55 4.64 -20.22
C THR A 28 -21.65 5.58 -20.99
N SER A 29 -21.81 6.88 -20.82
CA SER A 29 -20.97 7.91 -21.45
C SER A 29 -20.99 9.20 -20.65
N TRP A 30 -19.90 9.93 -20.68
CA TRP A 30 -19.78 11.27 -20.13
C TRP A 30 -18.99 12.15 -21.09
N GLN A 31 -19.46 13.36 -21.33
CA GLN A 31 -18.79 14.30 -22.23
C GLN A 31 -18.38 15.56 -21.49
N ILE A 32 -17.22 16.07 -21.83
CA ILE A 32 -16.71 17.37 -21.40
C ILE A 32 -16.36 18.13 -22.67
N ASP A 33 -16.98 19.27 -22.90
CA ASP A 33 -16.79 20.12 -24.09
C ASP A 33 -17.02 19.38 -25.44
N GLY A 34 -17.96 18.45 -25.49
CA GLY A 34 -18.23 17.62 -26.66
C GLY A 34 -17.29 16.43 -26.85
N GLU A 35 -16.23 16.30 -26.06
CA GLU A 35 -15.33 15.15 -26.09
C GLU A 35 -15.75 14.10 -25.06
N THR A 36 -15.74 12.82 -25.49
CA THR A 36 -16.10 11.70 -24.61
C THR A 36 -14.98 11.37 -23.65
N VAL A 37 -15.28 11.41 -22.35
CA VAL A 37 -14.32 11.05 -21.29
C VAL A 37 -14.40 9.58 -20.97
N LYS A 38 -13.25 8.91 -20.88
CA LYS A 38 -13.18 7.48 -20.60
C LYS A 38 -13.65 7.17 -19.19
N THR A 39 -14.65 6.28 -19.10
CA THR A 39 -15.11 5.71 -17.82
C THR A 39 -14.25 4.51 -17.44
N VAL A 40 -13.81 4.44 -16.20
CA VAL A 40 -12.95 3.36 -15.69
C VAL A 40 -13.45 2.84 -14.36
N ARG A 41 -13.32 1.54 -14.13
CA ARG A 41 -13.63 0.92 -12.83
C ARG A 41 -12.50 1.06 -11.83
N ASN A 42 -11.29 1.22 -12.31
CA ASN A 42 -10.09 1.35 -11.49
C ASN A 42 -9.22 2.47 -12.04
N PHE A 43 -8.59 3.20 -11.15
CA PHE A 43 -7.67 4.28 -11.48
C PHE A 43 -6.44 4.26 -10.57
N ILE A 44 -5.27 4.59 -11.12
CA ILE A 44 -4.05 4.72 -10.32
C ILE A 44 -3.80 6.21 -10.08
N LEU A 45 -3.92 6.65 -8.85
CA LEU A 45 -3.66 8.02 -8.42
C LEU A 45 -2.51 8.04 -7.40
N GLY A 46 -1.42 8.74 -7.76
CA GLY A 46 -0.25 8.84 -6.89
C GLY A 46 0.31 7.48 -6.47
N GLY A 47 0.33 6.50 -7.39
CA GLY A 47 0.83 5.15 -7.13
C GLY A 47 -0.12 4.21 -6.40
N SER A 48 -1.33 4.65 -6.01
CA SER A 48 -2.35 3.80 -5.40
C SER A 48 -3.49 3.48 -6.36
N LYS A 49 -3.90 2.23 -6.39
CA LYS A 49 -5.07 1.79 -7.14
C LYS A 49 -6.34 2.14 -6.36
N ILE A 50 -7.20 2.93 -6.98
CA ILE A 50 -8.53 3.27 -6.48
C ILE A 50 -9.53 2.51 -7.33
N SER A 51 -10.51 1.87 -6.70
CA SER A 51 -11.60 1.16 -7.36
C SER A 51 -12.93 1.84 -7.06
N ALA A 52 -13.88 1.75 -7.99
CA ALA A 52 -15.20 2.36 -7.88
C ALA A 52 -16.05 1.81 -6.73
N ASP A 53 -15.79 0.58 -6.31
CA ASP A 53 -16.43 -0.09 -5.15
C ASP A 53 -15.82 0.31 -3.79
N GLY A 54 -14.76 1.15 -3.81
CA GLY A 54 -14.04 1.55 -2.60
C GLY A 54 -13.23 0.43 -1.93
N ASP A 55 -13.12 -0.76 -2.55
CA ASP A 55 -12.37 -1.87 -1.98
C ASP A 55 -10.87 -1.67 -2.09
N CYS A 56 -10.20 -1.61 -0.95
CA CYS A 56 -8.74 -1.46 -0.85
C CYS A 56 -7.98 -2.79 -0.76
N SER A 57 -8.68 -3.94 -0.82
CA SER A 57 -8.07 -5.27 -0.66
C SER A 57 -7.00 -5.56 -1.70
N HIS A 58 -7.24 -5.17 -2.96
CA HIS A 58 -6.27 -5.33 -4.03
C HIS A 58 -5.00 -4.53 -3.80
N GLU A 59 -5.15 -3.30 -3.32
CA GLU A 59 -4.01 -2.42 -3.04
C GLU A 59 -3.20 -2.93 -1.85
N THR A 60 -3.86 -3.36 -0.78
CA THR A 60 -3.19 -3.99 0.37
C THR A 60 -2.41 -5.22 -0.05
N LYS A 61 -3.00 -6.12 -0.85
CA LYS A 61 -2.31 -7.30 -1.38
C LYS A 61 -1.08 -6.90 -2.20
N ARG A 62 -1.20 -5.89 -3.07
CA ARG A 62 -0.10 -5.39 -3.91
C ARG A 62 1.06 -4.89 -3.04
N HIS A 63 0.79 -4.07 -2.02
CA HIS A 63 1.82 -3.56 -1.12
C HIS A 63 2.48 -4.67 -0.29
N LEU A 64 1.74 -5.67 0.15
CA LEU A 64 2.30 -6.83 0.82
C LEU A 64 3.24 -7.64 -0.11
N LEU A 65 2.90 -7.79 -1.39
CA LEU A 65 3.78 -8.43 -2.37
C LEU A 65 5.05 -7.61 -2.62
N LEU A 66 4.94 -6.29 -2.76
CA LEU A 66 6.09 -5.40 -2.89
C LEU A 66 6.99 -5.45 -1.64
N GLY A 67 6.41 -5.49 -0.45
CA GLY A 67 7.15 -5.68 0.79
C GLY A 67 7.89 -7.01 0.85
N ARG A 68 7.28 -8.11 0.38
CA ARG A 68 7.96 -9.41 0.25
C ARG A 68 9.13 -9.35 -0.71
N LYS A 69 8.95 -8.70 -1.87
CA LYS A 69 10.02 -8.51 -2.85
C LYS A 69 11.17 -7.69 -2.25
N ALA A 70 10.87 -6.59 -1.55
CA ALA A 70 11.87 -5.79 -0.86
C ALA A 70 12.65 -6.61 0.18
N MET A 71 11.96 -7.45 0.98
CA MET A 71 12.63 -8.37 1.92
C MET A 71 13.52 -9.40 1.21
N THR A 72 13.12 -9.90 0.05
CA THR A 72 13.93 -10.85 -0.72
C THR A 72 15.19 -10.18 -1.28
N ASN A 73 15.08 -8.95 -1.74
CA ASN A 73 16.24 -8.17 -2.18
C ASN A 73 17.26 -7.90 -1.07
N LEU A 74 16.80 -7.85 0.18
CA LEU A 74 17.67 -7.69 1.35
C LEU A 74 18.20 -9.01 1.92
N ASP A 75 17.87 -10.16 1.34
CA ASP A 75 18.14 -11.47 1.92
C ASP A 75 19.63 -11.74 2.17
N SER A 76 20.52 -11.31 1.26
CA SER A 76 21.97 -11.41 1.42
C SER A 76 22.46 -10.64 2.66
N ILE A 77 21.97 -9.41 2.84
CA ILE A 77 22.31 -8.55 3.98
C ILE A 77 21.75 -9.14 5.27
N LEU A 78 20.51 -9.62 5.25
CA LEU A 78 19.86 -10.20 6.43
C LEU A 78 20.50 -11.52 6.86
N LYS A 79 21.09 -12.26 5.92
CA LYS A 79 21.83 -13.50 6.21
C LYS A 79 23.28 -13.27 6.65
N SER A 80 23.88 -12.13 6.33
CA SER A 80 25.26 -11.81 6.74
C SER A 80 25.41 -11.91 8.26
N ARG A 81 26.55 -12.45 8.72
CA ARG A 81 26.93 -12.50 10.15
C ARG A 81 27.62 -11.23 10.60
N ASP A 82 28.20 -10.48 9.68
CA ASP A 82 28.99 -9.26 9.97
C ASP A 82 28.09 -8.08 10.34
N ILE A 83 26.80 -8.16 10.00
CA ILE A 83 25.83 -7.10 10.26
C ILE A 83 25.05 -7.42 11.53
N THR A 84 25.07 -6.48 12.48
CA THR A 84 24.39 -6.64 13.77
C THR A 84 22.87 -6.67 13.64
N SER A 85 22.19 -7.38 14.54
CA SER A 85 20.72 -7.46 14.54
C SER A 85 20.02 -6.09 14.62
N PRO A 86 20.47 -5.11 15.44
CA PRO A 86 19.88 -3.77 15.43
C PRO A 86 19.97 -3.07 14.08
N THR A 87 21.09 -3.21 13.37
CA THR A 87 21.26 -2.63 12.02
C THR A 87 20.30 -3.26 11.02
N LYS A 88 20.14 -4.59 11.05
CA LYS A 88 19.15 -5.30 10.21
C LYS A 88 17.73 -4.81 10.48
N VAL A 89 17.35 -4.64 11.74
CA VAL A 89 16.05 -4.09 12.14
C VAL A 89 15.85 -2.69 11.58
N ARG A 90 16.86 -1.81 11.71
CA ARG A 90 16.81 -0.45 11.18
C ARG A 90 16.63 -0.44 9.66
N LEU A 91 17.36 -1.30 8.95
CA LEU A 91 17.28 -1.44 7.50
C LEU A 91 15.87 -1.87 7.05
N VAL A 92 15.30 -2.89 7.67
CA VAL A 92 13.94 -3.35 7.36
C VAL A 92 12.90 -2.28 7.68
N LYS A 93 13.05 -1.55 8.79
CA LYS A 93 12.17 -0.43 9.13
C LYS A 93 12.23 0.69 8.08
N ALA A 94 13.40 1.00 7.54
CA ALA A 94 13.59 2.08 6.58
C ALA A 94 13.13 1.68 5.16
N MET A 95 13.35 0.44 4.73
CA MET A 95 13.14 0.03 3.33
C MET A 95 11.86 -0.78 3.09
N VAL A 96 11.46 -1.63 4.02
CA VAL A 96 10.32 -2.53 3.83
C VAL A 96 9.03 -1.94 4.40
N PHE A 97 9.11 -1.36 5.59
CA PHE A 97 7.94 -0.81 6.27
C PHE A 97 7.22 0.30 5.48
N PRO A 98 7.92 1.31 4.93
CA PRO A 98 7.28 2.36 4.15
C PRO A 98 6.53 1.81 2.94
N VAL A 99 7.08 0.79 2.27
CA VAL A 99 6.46 0.16 1.11
C VAL A 99 5.14 -0.52 1.49
N VAL A 100 5.13 -1.27 2.60
CA VAL A 100 3.94 -2.00 3.06
C VAL A 100 2.89 -1.05 3.63
N MET A 101 3.33 -0.04 4.36
CA MET A 101 2.45 0.91 5.06
C MET A 101 2.03 2.10 4.20
N TYR A 102 2.50 2.16 2.95
CA TYR A 102 2.17 3.25 2.05
C TYR A 102 0.66 3.41 1.92
N ARG A 103 0.17 4.57 2.32
CA ARG A 103 -1.26 4.94 2.34
C ARG A 103 -2.21 4.05 3.17
N CYS A 104 -1.72 3.07 3.92
CA CYS A 104 -2.58 2.33 4.84
C CYS A 104 -3.15 3.23 5.96
N LYS A 105 -2.45 4.31 6.30
CA LYS A 105 -2.85 5.24 7.37
C LYS A 105 -4.02 6.17 7.00
N SER A 106 -4.28 6.37 5.71
CA SER A 106 -5.28 7.35 5.21
C SER A 106 -6.60 6.71 4.78
N ARG A 107 -6.79 5.40 4.97
CA ARG A 107 -7.99 4.69 4.55
C ARG A 107 -8.54 3.83 5.69
N THR A 108 -9.84 3.72 5.75
CA THR A 108 -10.51 2.72 6.60
C THR A 108 -10.18 1.33 6.08
N ILE A 109 -9.33 0.61 6.83
CA ILE A 109 -8.88 -0.73 6.45
C ILE A 109 -9.84 -1.74 7.09
N LYS A 110 -10.38 -2.66 6.29
CA LYS A 110 -11.23 -3.75 6.78
C LYS A 110 -10.45 -4.67 7.73
N LYS A 111 -11.10 -5.25 8.72
CA LYS A 111 -10.50 -6.18 9.70
C LYS A 111 -9.69 -7.30 9.03
N ALA A 112 -10.15 -7.84 7.90
CA ALA A 112 -9.43 -8.86 7.15
C ALA A 112 -8.07 -8.36 6.61
N GLU A 113 -7.98 -7.10 6.21
CA GLU A 113 -6.74 -6.50 5.71
C GLU A 113 -5.75 -6.25 6.86
N HIS A 114 -6.25 -5.84 8.03
CA HIS A 114 -5.43 -5.76 9.25
C HIS A 114 -4.79 -7.11 9.58
N GLN A 115 -5.55 -8.20 9.48
CA GLN A 115 -5.03 -9.54 9.72
C GLN A 115 -3.94 -9.93 8.71
N ARG A 116 -4.08 -9.54 7.43
CA ARG A 116 -3.05 -9.78 6.40
C ARG A 116 -1.76 -9.00 6.67
N VAL A 117 -1.88 -7.73 7.02
CA VAL A 117 -0.72 -6.89 7.39
C VAL A 117 -0.05 -7.44 8.64
N TYR A 118 -0.82 -7.91 9.62
CA TYR A 118 -0.29 -8.55 10.82
C TYR A 118 0.44 -9.86 10.50
N ALA A 119 -0.15 -10.71 9.67
CA ALA A 119 0.50 -11.94 9.23
C ALA A 119 1.83 -11.67 8.48
N PHE A 120 1.86 -10.61 7.66
CA PHE A 120 3.10 -10.17 7.03
C PHE A 120 4.13 -9.72 8.05
N LYS A 121 3.74 -8.95 9.08
CA LYS A 121 4.65 -8.55 10.16
C LYS A 121 5.25 -9.76 10.86
N LEU A 122 4.46 -10.75 11.22
CA LEU A 122 4.95 -11.99 11.83
C LEU A 122 5.92 -12.74 10.91
N TRP A 123 5.62 -12.78 9.60
CA TRP A 123 6.47 -13.43 8.62
C TRP A 123 7.84 -12.76 8.51
N TYR A 124 7.91 -11.45 8.37
CA TYR A 124 9.21 -10.79 8.22
C TYR A 124 10.02 -10.81 9.52
N TRP A 125 9.39 -10.72 10.71
CA TRP A 125 10.07 -10.85 11.98
C TRP A 125 10.69 -12.23 12.15
N ARG A 126 9.96 -13.29 11.83
CA ARG A 126 10.49 -14.65 11.84
C ARG A 126 11.71 -14.78 10.93
N ARG A 127 11.63 -14.22 9.73
CA ARG A 127 12.75 -14.25 8.77
C ARG A 127 13.96 -13.46 9.30
N LEU A 128 13.74 -12.29 9.89
CA LEU A 128 14.80 -11.45 10.46
C LEU A 128 15.48 -12.12 11.65
N LEU A 129 14.69 -12.70 12.56
CA LEU A 129 15.16 -13.33 13.79
C LEU A 129 15.54 -14.81 13.60
N ARG A 130 15.40 -15.35 12.39
CA ARG A 130 15.63 -16.77 12.06
C ARG A 130 14.82 -17.74 12.92
N VAL A 131 13.62 -17.35 13.34
CA VAL A 131 12.73 -18.16 14.14
C VAL A 131 11.95 -19.12 13.25
N PRO A 132 11.94 -20.44 13.51
CA PRO A 132 11.23 -21.42 12.70
C PRO A 132 9.72 -21.19 12.72
N LEU A 133 9.03 -21.68 11.67
CA LEU A 133 7.56 -21.54 11.55
C LEU A 133 6.81 -22.24 12.69
N THR A 134 7.41 -23.27 13.27
CA THR A 134 6.86 -24.05 14.41
C THR A 134 6.86 -23.26 15.72
N ALA A 135 7.68 -22.21 15.84
CA ALA A 135 7.71 -21.39 17.05
C ALA A 135 6.37 -20.67 17.29
N ARG A 136 5.94 -20.65 18.54
CA ARG A 136 4.68 -20.02 18.94
C ARG A 136 4.64 -18.53 18.55
N ARG A 137 3.48 -18.04 18.16
CA ARG A 137 3.28 -16.61 17.79
C ARG A 137 3.59 -15.64 18.93
N SER A 138 3.41 -16.08 20.19
CA SER A 138 3.73 -15.29 21.39
C SER A 138 5.21 -14.90 21.44
N ILE A 139 6.12 -15.83 21.16
CA ILE A 139 7.57 -15.59 21.17
C ILE A 139 7.95 -14.47 20.19
N VAL A 140 7.35 -14.46 19.01
CA VAL A 140 7.62 -13.42 18.01
C VAL A 140 7.08 -12.05 18.44
N LYS A 141 6.00 -12.02 19.22
CA LYS A 141 5.46 -10.77 19.78
C LYS A 141 6.37 -10.20 20.86
N GLU A 142 6.88 -11.04 21.74
CA GLU A 142 7.77 -10.63 22.83
C GLU A 142 9.11 -10.09 22.32
N ILE A 143 9.64 -10.68 21.25
CA ILE A 143 10.93 -10.28 20.66
C ILE A 143 10.77 -9.10 19.70
N SER A 144 9.55 -8.80 19.24
CA SER A 144 9.31 -7.71 18.29
C SER A 144 9.50 -6.35 18.97
N PRO A 145 10.51 -5.54 18.57
CA PRO A 145 10.74 -4.22 19.15
C PRO A 145 9.72 -3.16 18.69
N ILE A 146 8.72 -3.56 17.91
CA ILE A 146 7.67 -2.66 17.44
C ILE A 146 6.37 -3.06 18.12
N PRO A 147 5.86 -2.23 19.04
CA PRO A 147 4.55 -2.44 19.60
C PRO A 147 3.52 -2.49 18.46
N ILE A 148 2.73 -3.56 18.44
CA ILE A 148 1.67 -3.76 17.46
C ILE A 148 0.46 -2.93 17.92
N HIS A 149 0.66 -1.63 18.14
CA HIS A 149 -0.43 -0.72 18.45
C HIS A 149 -0.95 -0.13 17.14
N TRP A 150 -2.04 -0.69 16.66
CA TRP A 150 -3.01 0.06 15.90
C TRP A 150 -3.96 0.65 16.95
N LYS A 151 -3.97 1.94 17.11
CA LYS A 151 -5.07 2.60 17.79
C LYS A 151 -6.29 2.35 16.90
N ASP A 152 -7.31 1.74 17.50
CA ASP A 152 -8.65 1.61 16.94
C ASP A 152 -9.21 2.99 16.63
#